data_6a2d6a57855659f1cf4407e4d41e5811
#
_entry.id   6a2d6a57855659f1cf4407e4d41e5811
#
_cell.length_a   1.000
_cell.length_b   1.000
_cell.length_c   1.000
_cell.angle_alpha   90.00
_cell.angle_beta   90.00
_cell.angle_gamma   90.00
#
_symmetry.space_group_name_H-M   'P 1'
#
loop_
_entity.id
_entity.type
_entity.pdbx_description
1 polymer ?
#
loop_
_entity_poly.entity_id
_entity_poly.type
_entity_poly.pdbx_seq_one_letter_code
_entity_poly.pdbx_strand_id
1 'polypeptide(L)'
;LMDEGVRFTNGYVAHGVSGPSRAAIMTGRAPARFGVYSNTDAQDGIPLTETFLPELFQNHGYYTAAVGKWHLSKISNVPVPEDKQTRDYHDNFTTFSAEEWQPQNRGFDYFMGFHAAGTAYYNSPSLFKNRERVPAKGYISDQLTDEAIGVVDRAKTLDQPFMLYLAYNAPHLPNDNPAPDQYQKQFNTGSQTADNYYASVYSVDQGVKRILEQLKKNGQYDNTIILFTSDNGAVIDGPLPLNGAQKGYKSQTYPGGTHTPMFMWWKGKLQPGNYDKLISAMDFYPTALDAADISIPKDLKLDGVSLLPWLQDKK
;
A
#
# COMPACT_ATOMS: atom_id res chain seq x y z
N LEU A 1 2.35 -16.74 4.21
CA LEU A 1 1.66 -15.87 5.19
C LEU A 1 0.18 -16.14 5.24
N MET A 2 -0.50 -16.13 4.10
CA MET A 2 -1.96 -16.30 4.05
C MET A 2 -2.44 -17.62 4.66
N ASP A 3 -1.73 -18.73 4.43
CA ASP A 3 -2.07 -20.05 4.98
C ASP A 3 -1.67 -20.22 6.46
N GLU A 4 -0.77 -19.36 6.93
CA GLU A 4 -0.31 -19.33 8.34
C GLU A 4 -0.96 -18.18 9.15
N GLY A 5 -1.87 -17.44 8.53
CA GLY A 5 -2.55 -16.29 9.11
C GLY A 5 -4.06 -16.41 9.03
N VAL A 6 -4.74 -15.30 9.28
CA VAL A 6 -6.20 -15.18 9.15
C VAL A 6 -6.51 -14.63 7.76
N ARG A 7 -7.22 -15.42 6.95
CA ARG A 7 -7.74 -15.00 5.66
C ARG A 7 -9.14 -14.41 5.83
N PHE A 8 -9.36 -13.21 5.36
CA PHE A 8 -10.67 -12.57 5.37
C PHE A 8 -11.41 -12.91 4.07
N THR A 9 -12.44 -13.76 4.16
CA THR A 9 -13.22 -14.17 2.99
C THR A 9 -14.26 -13.13 2.56
N ASN A 10 -14.54 -12.15 3.42
CA ASN A 10 -15.44 -11.02 3.19
C ASN A 10 -14.73 -9.68 3.51
N GLY A 11 -13.51 -9.50 2.98
CA GLY A 11 -12.72 -8.28 3.15
C GLY A 11 -12.94 -7.28 2.03
N TYR A 12 -13.28 -6.04 2.37
CA TYR A 12 -13.56 -4.99 1.40
C TYR A 12 -12.69 -3.75 1.63
N VAL A 13 -12.26 -3.14 0.55
CA VAL A 13 -11.69 -1.78 0.58
C VAL A 13 -12.82 -0.74 0.46
N ALA A 14 -12.57 0.46 0.96
CA ALA A 14 -13.61 1.49 1.05
C ALA A 14 -14.07 2.04 -0.29
N HIS A 15 -13.28 1.85 -1.35
CA HIS A 15 -13.58 2.40 -2.68
C HIS A 15 -12.96 1.56 -3.81
N GLY A 16 -13.59 1.58 -4.99
CA GLY A 16 -13.10 0.86 -6.17
C GLY A 16 -11.92 1.51 -6.91
N VAL A 17 -11.35 2.63 -6.40
CA VAL A 17 -10.15 3.28 -6.94
C VAL A 17 -9.16 3.65 -5.86
N SER A 18 -7.90 3.81 -6.26
CA SER A 18 -6.72 3.90 -5.37
C SER A 18 -6.77 5.04 -4.35
N GLY A 19 -7.01 6.28 -4.77
CA GLY A 19 -6.88 7.46 -3.91
C GLY A 19 -7.80 7.40 -2.68
N PRO A 20 -9.13 7.30 -2.86
CA PRO A 20 -10.07 7.17 -1.75
C PRO A 20 -9.81 5.94 -0.88
N SER A 21 -9.48 4.80 -1.50
CA SER A 21 -9.20 3.57 -0.75
C SER A 21 -7.99 3.69 0.16
N ARG A 22 -6.90 4.28 -0.35
CA ARG A 22 -5.68 4.56 0.43
C ARG A 22 -5.93 5.59 1.53
N ALA A 23 -6.72 6.63 1.24
CA ALA A 23 -7.14 7.61 2.23
C ALA A 23 -7.90 6.94 3.38
N ALA A 24 -8.81 6.00 3.08
CA ALA A 24 -9.53 5.25 4.09
C ALA A 24 -8.62 4.38 4.98
N ILE A 25 -7.61 3.73 4.40
CA ILE A 25 -6.61 2.95 5.15
C ILE A 25 -5.79 3.87 6.08
N MET A 26 -5.37 5.04 5.58
CA MET A 26 -4.54 5.98 6.35
C MET A 26 -5.28 6.72 7.44
N THR A 27 -6.60 6.91 7.31
CA THR A 27 -7.42 7.69 8.25
C THR A 27 -8.32 6.83 9.13
N GLY A 28 -8.55 5.55 8.78
CA GLY A 28 -9.56 4.69 9.44
C GLY A 28 -11.00 5.20 9.26
N ARG A 29 -11.24 6.07 8.26
CA ARG A 29 -12.51 6.75 8.03
C ARG A 29 -12.98 6.60 6.58
N ALA A 30 -14.29 6.58 6.40
CA ALA A 30 -14.89 6.59 5.08
C ALA A 30 -14.50 7.88 4.32
N PRO A 31 -13.89 7.79 3.13
CA PRO A 31 -13.31 8.95 2.44
C PRO A 31 -14.35 10.01 2.08
N ALA A 32 -15.61 9.62 1.90
CA ALA A 32 -16.73 10.54 1.66
C ALA A 32 -16.96 11.53 2.83
N ARG A 33 -16.55 11.18 4.07
CA ARG A 33 -16.69 12.07 5.23
C ARG A 33 -15.82 13.32 5.16
N PHE A 34 -14.75 13.26 4.39
CA PHE A 34 -13.83 14.39 4.19
C PHE A 34 -13.69 14.79 2.71
N GLY A 35 -14.72 14.47 1.90
CA GLY A 35 -14.86 15.00 0.55
C GLY A 35 -14.03 14.28 -0.53
N VAL A 36 -13.55 13.07 -0.29
CA VAL A 36 -12.73 12.32 -1.26
C VAL A 36 -13.55 11.19 -1.88
N TYR A 37 -13.99 11.40 -3.12
CA TYR A 37 -14.85 10.48 -3.87
C TYR A 37 -14.16 9.89 -5.11
N SER A 38 -13.00 10.42 -5.49
CA SER A 38 -12.28 10.06 -6.71
C SER A 38 -10.77 10.14 -6.53
N ASN A 39 -10.04 9.65 -7.54
CA ASN A 39 -8.58 9.86 -7.59
C ASN A 39 -8.22 11.33 -7.73
N THR A 40 -9.04 12.13 -8.41
CA THR A 40 -8.83 13.58 -8.56
C THR A 40 -8.91 14.27 -7.19
N ASP A 41 -9.95 13.97 -6.39
CA ASP A 41 -10.08 14.54 -5.05
C ASP A 41 -8.88 14.16 -4.16
N ALA A 42 -8.38 12.93 -4.28
CA ALA A 42 -7.19 12.50 -3.55
C ALA A 42 -5.91 13.24 -4.01
N GLN A 43 -5.85 13.65 -5.26
CA GLN A 43 -4.76 14.46 -5.82
C GLN A 43 -4.88 15.96 -5.51
N ASP A 44 -6.06 16.42 -5.10
CA ASP A 44 -6.25 17.75 -4.51
C ASP A 44 -5.76 17.80 -3.05
N GLY A 45 -5.39 16.65 -2.51
CA GLY A 45 -4.82 16.46 -1.18
C GLY A 45 -5.85 16.06 -0.13
N ILE A 46 -5.52 15.02 0.62
CA ILE A 46 -6.34 14.65 1.78
C ILE A 46 -6.29 15.77 2.81
N PRO A 47 -7.43 16.24 3.34
CA PRO A 47 -7.46 17.35 4.28
C PRO A 47 -6.45 17.19 5.42
N LEU A 48 -5.71 18.24 5.72
CA LEU A 48 -4.68 18.22 6.77
C LEU A 48 -5.26 18.07 8.18
N THR A 49 -6.58 18.20 8.31
CA THR A 49 -7.33 17.94 9.55
C THR A 49 -7.55 16.45 9.82
N GLU A 50 -7.35 15.60 8.81
CA GLU A 50 -7.42 14.15 8.99
C GLU A 50 -6.13 13.63 9.62
N THR A 51 -6.22 12.85 10.70
CA THR A 51 -5.07 12.23 11.35
C THR A 51 -4.71 10.94 10.66
N PHE A 52 -3.50 10.85 10.11
CA PHE A 52 -3.01 9.63 9.48
C PHE A 52 -2.43 8.68 10.53
N LEU A 53 -2.60 7.39 10.29
CA LEU A 53 -2.10 6.33 11.17
C LEU A 53 -0.63 6.48 11.57
N PRO A 54 0.31 6.78 10.67
CA PRO A 54 1.72 6.95 11.03
C PRO A 54 1.97 8.14 11.97
N GLU A 55 1.14 9.17 11.99
CA GLU A 55 1.27 10.28 12.94
C GLU A 55 1.13 9.79 14.38
N LEU A 56 0.20 8.86 14.65
CA LEU A 56 0.04 8.27 15.97
C LEU A 56 1.19 7.35 16.33
N PHE A 57 1.69 6.54 15.39
CA PHE A 57 2.84 5.68 15.62
C PHE A 57 4.11 6.49 15.90
N GLN A 58 4.38 7.53 15.10
CA GLN A 58 5.52 8.43 15.28
C GLN A 58 5.50 9.09 16.66
N ASN A 59 4.32 9.59 17.08
CA ASN A 59 4.14 10.19 18.41
C ASN A 59 4.35 9.21 19.58
N HIS A 60 4.34 7.89 19.30
CA HIS A 60 4.61 6.84 20.29
C HIS A 60 5.98 6.18 20.11
N GLY A 61 6.91 6.85 19.44
CA GLY A 61 8.32 6.42 19.37
C GLY A 61 8.62 5.33 18.35
N TYR A 62 7.68 5.04 17.44
CA TYR A 62 7.94 4.14 16.32
C TYR A 62 8.76 4.86 15.23
N TYR A 63 9.67 4.14 14.61
CA TYR A 63 10.25 4.55 13.33
C TYR A 63 9.23 4.30 12.23
N THR A 64 8.77 5.35 11.59
CA THR A 64 7.68 5.29 10.61
C THR A 64 8.20 5.46 9.20
N ALA A 65 7.81 4.57 8.29
CA ALA A 65 8.28 4.59 6.92
C ALA A 65 7.17 4.29 5.91
N ALA A 66 7.21 5.00 4.77
CA ALA A 66 6.41 4.67 3.60
C ALA A 66 7.32 4.31 2.44
N VAL A 67 7.05 3.17 1.79
CA VAL A 67 7.79 2.70 0.63
C VAL A 67 6.81 2.38 -0.50
N GLY A 68 7.01 3.00 -1.67
CA GLY A 68 6.21 2.78 -2.86
C GLY A 68 5.21 3.90 -3.17
N LYS A 69 4.01 3.54 -3.60
CA LYS A 69 2.96 4.47 -4.03
C LYS A 69 2.38 5.27 -2.87
N TRP A 70 2.38 6.59 -3.01
CA TRP A 70 1.70 7.49 -2.07
C TRP A 70 0.26 7.81 -2.51
N HIS A 71 0.06 8.64 -3.52
CA HIS A 71 -1.23 8.98 -4.14
C HIS A 71 -2.25 9.60 -3.18
N LEU A 72 -1.80 10.38 -2.18
CA LEU A 72 -2.63 11.01 -1.15
C LEU A 72 -2.34 12.52 -0.99
N SER A 73 -1.69 13.10 -1.99
CA SER A 73 -1.16 14.44 -1.90
C SER A 73 -1.83 15.38 -2.87
N LYS A 74 -1.95 16.61 -2.44
CA LYS A 74 -2.04 17.71 -3.39
C LYS A 74 -0.79 17.70 -4.26
N ILE A 75 -1.00 17.54 -5.56
CA ILE A 75 0.09 17.61 -6.53
C ILE A 75 0.52 19.07 -6.69
N SER A 76 1.82 19.29 -6.72
CA SER A 76 2.38 20.63 -6.90
C SER A 76 1.92 21.21 -8.25
N ASN A 77 1.38 22.43 -8.22
CA ASN A 77 0.98 23.17 -9.42
C ASN A 77 2.19 23.89 -10.04
N VAL A 78 3.22 23.16 -10.42
CA VAL A 78 4.28 23.74 -11.23
C VAL A 78 3.74 23.93 -12.65
N PRO A 79 3.66 25.17 -13.17
CA PRO A 79 3.22 25.40 -14.54
C PRO A 79 4.10 24.61 -15.51
N VAL A 80 3.48 23.86 -16.41
CA VAL A 80 4.18 23.15 -17.48
C VAL A 80 4.39 24.16 -18.60
N PRO A 81 5.66 24.46 -19.01
CA PRO A 81 5.94 25.32 -20.14
C PRO A 81 5.24 24.83 -21.43
N GLU A 82 4.77 25.74 -22.26
CA GLU A 82 4.05 25.41 -23.50
C GLU A 82 4.80 24.44 -24.43
N ASP A 83 6.13 24.61 -24.50
CA ASP A 83 7.02 23.77 -25.31
C ASP A 83 7.32 22.40 -24.72
N LYS A 84 6.83 22.13 -23.49
CA LYS A 84 7.12 20.91 -22.71
C LYS A 84 5.85 20.18 -22.25
N GLN A 85 4.76 20.36 -22.96
CA GLN A 85 3.47 19.71 -22.68
C GLN A 85 3.49 18.22 -23.06
N THR A 86 4.48 17.47 -22.57
CA THR A 86 4.60 16.03 -22.77
C THR A 86 4.31 15.29 -21.48
N ARG A 87 3.80 14.07 -21.60
CA ARG A 87 3.59 13.19 -20.44
C ARG A 87 4.91 12.96 -19.69
N ASP A 88 6.00 12.78 -20.41
CA ASP A 88 7.33 12.59 -19.83
C ASP A 88 7.76 13.78 -18.95
N TYR A 89 7.57 15.00 -19.43
CA TYR A 89 7.86 16.19 -18.63
C TYR A 89 6.97 16.28 -17.41
N HIS A 90 5.68 15.99 -17.56
CA HIS A 90 4.71 15.96 -16.46
C HIS A 90 5.15 14.97 -15.39
N ASP A 91 5.44 13.74 -15.78
CA ASP A 91 5.85 12.66 -14.87
C ASP A 91 7.18 12.96 -14.19
N ASN A 92 8.10 13.65 -14.86
CA ASN A 92 9.41 13.98 -14.31
C ASN A 92 9.41 15.22 -13.42
N PHE A 93 8.58 16.22 -13.68
CA PHE A 93 8.75 17.55 -13.07
C PHE A 93 7.53 18.05 -12.30
N THR A 94 6.34 17.49 -12.51
CA THR A 94 5.10 18.00 -11.92
C THR A 94 4.42 17.02 -10.97
N THR A 95 4.78 15.74 -10.97
CA THR A 95 4.13 14.70 -10.16
C THR A 95 4.79 14.52 -8.79
N PHE A 96 4.97 15.61 -8.07
CA PHE A 96 5.41 15.56 -6.67
C PHE A 96 4.41 16.26 -5.75
N SER A 97 4.39 15.84 -4.51
CA SER A 97 3.49 16.39 -3.49
C SER A 97 3.84 17.83 -3.15
N ALA A 98 2.83 18.67 -3.01
CA ALA A 98 3.00 19.93 -2.27
C ALA A 98 3.51 19.64 -0.86
N GLU A 99 4.26 20.55 -0.28
CA GLU A 99 5.06 20.31 0.92
C GLU A 99 4.24 19.74 2.09
N GLU A 100 3.10 20.32 2.37
CA GLU A 100 2.26 19.92 3.51
C GLU A 100 1.67 18.51 3.38
N TRP A 101 1.57 18.01 2.15
CA TRP A 101 1.06 16.66 1.84
C TRP A 101 2.16 15.62 1.59
N GLN A 102 3.42 16.00 1.70
CA GLN A 102 4.50 15.01 1.59
C GLN A 102 4.41 13.99 2.72
N PRO A 103 4.79 12.72 2.49
CA PRO A 103 4.72 11.68 3.50
C PRO A 103 5.37 12.07 4.84
N GLN A 104 6.48 12.81 4.80
CA GLN A 104 7.19 13.27 6.00
C GLN A 104 6.37 14.27 6.84
N ASN A 105 5.47 15.03 6.23
CA ASN A 105 4.58 15.96 6.94
C ASN A 105 3.26 15.28 7.34
N ARG A 106 3.13 13.99 7.05
CA ARG A 106 1.99 13.14 7.38
C ARG A 106 2.39 11.93 8.22
N GLY A 107 3.40 12.11 9.09
CA GLY A 107 3.79 11.17 10.13
C GLY A 107 4.83 10.11 9.73
N PHE A 108 5.51 10.23 8.58
CA PHE A 108 6.57 9.32 8.20
C PHE A 108 7.96 9.95 8.37
N ASP A 109 8.84 9.26 9.10
CA ASP A 109 10.26 9.63 9.22
C ASP A 109 11.04 9.38 7.93
N TYR A 110 10.57 8.41 7.14
CA TYR A 110 11.21 7.98 5.90
C TYR A 110 10.20 7.75 4.78
N PHE A 111 10.58 8.16 3.59
CA PHE A 111 9.84 7.87 2.35
C PHE A 111 10.78 7.46 1.23
N MET A 112 10.44 6.39 0.52
CA MET A 112 11.02 6.07 -0.78
C MET A 112 9.93 5.54 -1.70
N GLY A 113 9.69 6.24 -2.82
CA GLY A 113 8.62 5.85 -3.72
C GLY A 113 8.23 6.96 -4.71
N PHE A 114 6.97 6.98 -5.07
CA PHE A 114 6.43 7.95 -6.02
C PHE A 114 5.12 8.56 -5.52
N HIS A 115 4.95 9.85 -5.80
CA HIS A 115 3.82 10.63 -5.29
C HIS A 115 2.53 10.43 -6.10
N ALA A 116 2.66 10.06 -7.38
CA ALA A 116 1.58 9.92 -8.34
C ALA A 116 0.78 8.61 -8.20
N ALA A 117 -0.22 8.46 -9.07
CA ALA A 117 -1.09 7.28 -9.13
C ALA A 117 -0.39 5.99 -9.59
N GLY A 118 0.74 6.11 -10.29
CA GLY A 118 1.54 5.00 -10.78
C GLY A 118 2.90 5.48 -11.28
N THR A 119 3.76 4.54 -11.61
CA THR A 119 5.07 4.79 -12.20
C THR A 119 5.48 3.62 -13.10
N ALA A 120 6.51 3.81 -13.93
CA ALA A 120 7.04 2.77 -14.79
C ALA A 120 7.71 1.65 -13.98
N TYR A 121 7.65 0.41 -14.49
CA TYR A 121 8.31 -0.74 -13.87
C TYR A 121 9.83 -0.71 -14.00
N TYR A 122 10.33 -0.06 -15.04
CA TYR A 122 11.76 0.17 -15.28
C TYR A 122 12.00 1.65 -15.57
N ASN A 123 13.17 2.14 -15.21
CA ASN A 123 13.58 3.52 -15.49
C ASN A 123 12.55 4.56 -15.05
N SER A 124 11.91 4.34 -13.91
CA SER A 124 10.92 5.27 -13.37
C SER A 124 11.50 6.68 -13.26
N PRO A 125 10.85 7.70 -13.85
CA PRO A 125 11.35 9.07 -13.80
C PRO A 125 10.90 9.81 -12.52
N SER A 126 10.05 9.21 -11.72
CA SER A 126 9.32 9.89 -10.63
C SER A 126 9.58 9.31 -9.25
N LEU A 127 10.74 8.69 -9.03
CA LEU A 127 11.12 8.18 -7.71
C LEU A 127 11.72 9.28 -6.83
N PHE A 128 11.34 9.23 -5.57
CA PHE A 128 11.84 10.11 -4.51
C PHE A 128 12.35 9.27 -3.35
N LYS A 129 13.44 9.75 -2.74
CA LYS A 129 13.89 9.33 -1.43
C LYS A 129 13.81 10.55 -0.51
N ASN A 130 12.92 10.48 0.45
CA ASN A 130 12.47 11.64 1.20
C ASN A 130 11.99 12.76 0.26
N ARG A 131 12.67 13.90 0.23
CA ARG A 131 12.29 15.06 -0.59
C ARG A 131 13.08 15.17 -1.89
N GLU A 132 14.01 14.25 -2.15
CA GLU A 132 14.93 14.31 -3.28
C GLU A 132 14.57 13.27 -4.35
N ARG A 133 14.65 13.66 -5.62
CA ARG A 133 14.54 12.72 -6.73
C ARG A 133 15.74 11.78 -6.75
N VAL A 134 15.44 10.49 -6.96
CA VAL A 134 16.48 9.46 -7.07
C VAL A 134 16.30 8.65 -8.36
N PRO A 135 17.39 8.14 -8.93
CA PRO A 135 17.30 7.30 -10.11
C PRO A 135 16.65 5.96 -9.81
N ALA A 136 15.91 5.44 -10.78
CA ALA A 136 15.44 4.07 -10.76
C ALA A 136 16.61 3.08 -10.88
N LYS A 137 16.51 1.96 -10.18
CA LYS A 137 17.51 0.89 -10.18
C LYS A 137 16.83 -0.43 -10.52
N GLY A 138 16.88 -0.83 -11.78
CA GLY A 138 16.32 -2.09 -12.23
C GLY A 138 14.79 -2.12 -12.17
N TYR A 139 14.24 -3.23 -11.69
CA TYR A 139 12.81 -3.48 -11.61
C TYR A 139 12.23 -2.86 -10.32
N ILE A 140 11.16 -2.10 -10.46
CA ILE A 140 10.63 -1.29 -9.34
C ILE A 140 10.24 -2.13 -8.12
N SER A 141 9.64 -3.32 -8.31
CA SER A 141 9.25 -4.17 -7.17
C SER A 141 10.47 -4.63 -6.36
N ASP A 142 11.59 -4.93 -7.02
CA ASP A 142 12.83 -5.29 -6.33
C ASP A 142 13.40 -4.09 -5.57
N GLN A 143 13.42 -2.92 -6.20
CA GLN A 143 13.91 -1.70 -5.56
C GLN A 143 13.09 -1.32 -4.33
N LEU A 144 11.75 -1.41 -4.41
CA LEU A 144 10.88 -1.17 -3.26
C LEU A 144 11.08 -2.21 -2.15
N THR A 145 11.32 -3.47 -2.51
CA THR A 145 11.65 -4.53 -1.56
C THR A 145 12.97 -4.26 -0.83
N ASP A 146 14.02 -3.86 -1.57
CA ASP A 146 15.32 -3.52 -1.01
C ASP A 146 15.22 -2.35 -0.02
N GLU A 147 14.42 -1.34 -0.35
CA GLU A 147 14.18 -0.21 0.54
C GLU A 147 13.37 -0.61 1.78
N ALA A 148 12.38 -1.49 1.64
CA ALA A 148 11.63 -2.02 2.78
C ALA A 148 12.52 -2.82 3.74
N ILE A 149 13.44 -3.62 3.20
CA ILE A 149 14.47 -4.31 4.00
C ILE A 149 15.36 -3.30 4.72
N GLY A 150 15.80 -2.25 4.02
CA GLY A 150 16.57 -1.15 4.62
C GLY A 150 15.85 -0.45 5.77
N VAL A 151 14.53 -0.29 5.69
CA VAL A 151 13.69 0.25 6.77
C VAL A 151 13.72 -0.65 8.00
N VAL A 152 13.53 -1.96 7.81
CA VAL A 152 13.57 -2.97 8.89
C VAL A 152 14.93 -2.98 9.58
N ASP A 153 16.02 -2.94 8.82
CA ASP A 153 17.38 -2.88 9.35
C ASP A 153 17.66 -1.56 10.10
N ARG A 154 17.15 -0.46 9.57
CA ARG A 154 17.28 0.85 10.21
C ARG A 154 16.56 0.88 11.55
N ALA A 155 15.34 0.39 11.64
CA ALA A 155 14.59 0.28 12.89
C ALA A 155 15.35 -0.55 13.92
N LYS A 156 15.94 -1.69 13.51
CA LYS A 156 16.78 -2.53 14.37
C LYS A 156 18.00 -1.77 14.87
N THR A 157 18.65 -1.00 14.01
CA THR A 157 19.84 -0.19 14.40
C THR A 157 19.47 0.92 15.36
N LEU A 158 18.30 1.52 15.23
CA LEU A 158 17.79 2.58 16.11
C LEU A 158 17.25 2.03 17.44
N ASP A 159 17.11 0.72 17.57
CA ASP A 159 16.43 0.06 18.69
C ASP A 159 15.01 0.59 18.90
N GLN A 160 14.28 0.81 17.79
CA GLN A 160 12.91 1.29 17.78
C GLN A 160 11.97 0.27 17.15
N PRO A 161 10.72 0.14 17.64
CA PRO A 161 9.68 -0.51 16.86
C PRO A 161 9.43 0.26 15.58
N PHE A 162 8.87 -0.38 14.55
CA PHE A 162 8.61 0.27 13.27
C PHE A 162 7.16 0.12 12.82
N MET A 163 6.71 1.11 12.05
CA MET A 163 5.50 1.05 11.24
C MET A 163 5.90 1.26 9.77
N LEU A 164 5.68 0.25 8.94
CA LEU A 164 6.00 0.30 7.52
C LEU A 164 4.72 0.23 6.68
N TYR A 165 4.46 1.26 5.88
CA TYR A 165 3.50 1.24 4.81
C TYR A 165 4.20 0.90 3.49
N LEU A 166 4.05 -0.36 3.04
CA LEU A 166 4.66 -0.83 1.79
C LEU A 166 3.60 -0.96 0.70
N ALA A 167 3.67 -0.08 -0.29
CA ALA A 167 2.70 0.04 -1.35
C ALA A 167 3.33 -0.22 -2.72
N TYR A 168 3.43 -1.47 -3.13
CA TYR A 168 3.97 -1.85 -4.43
C TYR A 168 3.22 -1.21 -5.59
N ASN A 169 3.94 -0.93 -6.69
CA ASN A 169 3.34 -0.55 -7.96
C ASN A 169 2.61 -1.73 -8.63
N ALA A 170 3.18 -2.93 -8.50
CA ALA A 170 2.63 -4.14 -9.08
C ALA A 170 1.28 -4.54 -8.43
N PRO A 171 0.31 -5.02 -9.23
CA PRO A 171 0.35 -5.25 -10.66
C PRO A 171 -0.32 -4.13 -11.50
N HIS A 172 -0.20 -2.85 -11.10
CA HIS A 172 -0.83 -1.70 -11.77
C HIS A 172 -0.41 -1.61 -13.26
N LEU A 173 -1.37 -1.33 -14.13
CA LEU A 173 -1.10 -1.11 -15.57
C LEU A 173 -0.54 0.29 -15.86
N PRO A 174 0.16 0.50 -16.99
CA PRO A 174 0.58 -0.51 -17.96
C PRO A 174 1.70 -1.41 -17.44
N ASN A 175 1.67 -2.69 -17.78
CA ASN A 175 2.67 -3.68 -17.45
C ASN A 175 3.15 -4.37 -18.74
N ASP A 176 3.61 -3.55 -19.70
CA ASP A 176 3.95 -3.98 -21.05
C ASP A 176 5.34 -4.66 -21.11
N ASN A 177 6.19 -4.38 -20.10
CA ASN A 177 7.51 -4.95 -20.02
C ASN A 177 7.50 -6.21 -19.14
N PRO A 178 8.15 -7.30 -19.58
CA PRO A 178 8.27 -8.50 -18.76
C PRO A 178 9.02 -8.18 -17.45
N ALA A 179 8.64 -8.88 -16.40
CA ALA A 179 9.40 -8.87 -15.16
C ALA A 179 10.77 -9.55 -15.39
N PRO A 180 11.75 -9.36 -14.48
CA PRO A 180 13.01 -10.10 -14.56
C PRO A 180 12.81 -11.60 -14.74
N ASP A 181 13.70 -12.24 -15.45
CA ASP A 181 13.64 -13.66 -15.83
C ASP A 181 13.30 -14.60 -14.66
N GLN A 182 13.82 -14.31 -13.50
CA GLN A 182 13.56 -15.09 -12.28
C GLN A 182 12.08 -15.14 -11.89
N TYR A 183 11.30 -14.15 -12.29
CA TYR A 183 9.85 -14.10 -12.07
C TYR A 183 9.08 -14.53 -13.32
N GLN A 184 9.51 -14.04 -14.50
CA GLN A 184 8.81 -14.23 -15.76
C GLN A 184 8.75 -15.70 -16.17
N LYS A 185 9.83 -16.46 -15.99
CA LYS A 185 9.94 -17.87 -16.39
C LYS A 185 9.01 -18.82 -15.62
N GLN A 186 8.36 -18.35 -14.57
CA GLN A 186 7.36 -19.15 -13.83
C GLN A 186 6.04 -19.28 -14.60
N PHE A 187 5.82 -18.46 -15.61
CA PHE A 187 4.54 -18.34 -16.31
C PHE A 187 4.72 -18.55 -17.82
N ASN A 188 3.83 -19.35 -18.40
CA ASN A 188 3.75 -19.61 -19.83
C ASN A 188 2.29 -19.95 -20.18
N THR A 189 1.44 -18.93 -20.11
CA THR A 189 -0.01 -19.06 -20.34
C THR A 189 -0.38 -19.00 -21.82
N GLY A 190 0.57 -18.67 -22.69
CA GLY A 190 0.33 -18.37 -24.11
C GLY A 190 -0.09 -16.92 -24.36
N SER A 191 -0.17 -16.10 -23.31
CA SER A 191 -0.44 -14.65 -23.39
C SER A 191 0.63 -13.84 -22.68
N GLN A 192 1.41 -13.07 -23.41
CA GLN A 192 2.48 -12.24 -22.83
C GLN A 192 1.93 -11.26 -21.78
N THR A 193 0.75 -10.67 -22.03
CA THR A 193 0.09 -9.78 -21.06
C THR A 193 -0.23 -10.48 -19.76
N ALA A 194 -0.74 -11.72 -19.83
CA ALA A 194 -1.02 -12.55 -18.68
C ALA A 194 0.26 -12.89 -17.90
N ASP A 195 1.28 -13.32 -18.62
CA ASP A 195 2.56 -13.73 -18.04
C ASP A 195 3.23 -12.54 -17.34
N ASN A 196 3.21 -11.34 -17.94
CA ASN A 196 3.71 -10.12 -17.31
C ASN A 196 2.94 -9.77 -16.03
N TYR A 197 1.61 -9.88 -16.06
CA TYR A 197 0.77 -9.62 -14.89
C TYR A 197 1.08 -10.59 -13.75
N TYR A 198 1.07 -11.88 -14.01
CA TYR A 198 1.36 -12.89 -12.99
C TYR A 198 2.80 -12.80 -12.47
N ALA A 199 3.76 -12.54 -13.33
CA ALA A 199 5.15 -12.35 -12.93
C ALA A 199 5.31 -11.11 -12.04
N SER A 200 4.58 -10.03 -12.29
CA SER A 200 4.61 -8.85 -11.43
C SER A 200 4.00 -9.13 -10.04
N VAL A 201 2.89 -9.88 -9.96
CA VAL A 201 2.33 -10.34 -8.68
C VAL A 201 3.32 -11.26 -7.95
N TYR A 202 3.94 -12.20 -8.68
CA TYR A 202 4.93 -13.11 -8.11
C TYR A 202 6.17 -12.39 -7.59
N SER A 203 6.59 -11.29 -8.24
CA SER A 203 7.68 -10.45 -7.73
C SER A 203 7.36 -9.83 -6.36
N VAL A 204 6.11 -9.45 -6.13
CA VAL A 204 5.64 -8.96 -4.81
C VAL A 204 5.71 -10.09 -3.78
N ASP A 205 5.23 -11.29 -4.11
CA ASP A 205 5.28 -12.45 -3.22
C ASP A 205 6.73 -12.78 -2.81
N GLN A 206 7.66 -12.78 -3.77
CA GLN A 206 9.09 -12.99 -3.50
C GLN A 206 9.71 -11.83 -2.70
N GLY A 207 9.25 -10.60 -2.95
CA GLY A 207 9.64 -9.43 -2.14
C GLY A 207 9.23 -9.59 -0.68
N VAL A 208 7.97 -9.97 -0.43
CA VAL A 208 7.47 -10.25 0.92
C VAL A 208 8.28 -11.35 1.58
N LYS A 209 8.59 -12.45 0.88
CA LYS A 209 9.47 -13.52 1.39
C LYS A 209 10.82 -12.96 1.87
N ARG A 210 11.48 -12.14 1.07
CA ARG A 210 12.77 -11.53 1.41
C ARG A 210 12.68 -10.65 2.66
N ILE A 211 11.61 -9.87 2.80
CA ILE A 211 11.36 -9.04 3.99
C ILE A 211 11.19 -9.93 5.24
N LEU A 212 10.44 -11.02 5.14
CA LEU A 212 10.27 -11.97 6.25
C LEU A 212 11.59 -12.64 6.67
N GLU A 213 12.43 -12.99 5.70
CA GLU A 213 13.77 -13.53 5.96
C GLU A 213 14.64 -12.52 6.72
N GLN A 214 14.55 -11.23 6.33
CA GLN A 214 15.27 -10.16 7.05
C GLN A 214 14.71 -9.93 8.45
N LEU A 215 13.40 -9.95 8.65
CA LEU A 215 12.78 -9.88 9.98
C LEU A 215 13.23 -11.02 10.89
N LYS A 216 13.33 -12.24 10.35
CA LYS A 216 13.87 -13.41 11.09
C LYS A 216 15.32 -13.19 11.49
N LYS A 217 16.15 -12.75 10.55
CA LYS A 217 17.57 -12.45 10.79
C LYS A 217 17.76 -11.38 11.87
N ASN A 218 16.89 -10.38 11.90
CA ASN A 218 16.94 -9.30 12.88
C ASN A 218 16.32 -9.67 14.24
N GLY A 219 15.63 -10.81 14.34
CA GLY A 219 14.88 -11.20 15.55
C GLY A 219 13.58 -10.41 15.76
N GLN A 220 13.06 -9.77 14.70
CA GLN A 220 11.84 -8.94 14.74
C GLN A 220 10.59 -9.71 14.28
N TYR A 221 10.76 -10.90 13.66
CA TYR A 221 9.70 -11.68 13.01
C TYR A 221 8.53 -12.00 13.95
N ASP A 222 8.80 -12.51 15.14
CA ASP A 222 7.77 -12.99 16.06
C ASP A 222 6.92 -11.83 16.65
N ASN A 223 7.47 -10.61 16.65
CA ASN A 223 6.80 -9.42 17.15
C ASN A 223 6.42 -8.43 16.03
N THR A 224 6.13 -8.94 14.84
CA THR A 224 5.65 -8.14 13.70
C THR A 224 4.27 -8.61 13.29
N ILE A 225 3.29 -7.70 13.27
CA ILE A 225 1.99 -7.92 12.65
C ILE A 225 2.04 -7.49 11.19
N ILE A 226 1.43 -8.27 10.30
CA ILE A 226 1.33 -7.98 8.87
C ILE A 226 -0.15 -7.89 8.49
N LEU A 227 -0.52 -6.77 7.91
CA LEU A 227 -1.84 -6.48 7.34
C LEU A 227 -1.66 -6.38 5.82
N PHE A 228 -2.37 -7.20 5.06
CA PHE A 228 -2.24 -7.26 3.62
C PHE A 228 -3.57 -7.03 2.93
N THR A 229 -3.58 -6.15 1.92
CA THR A 229 -4.70 -5.99 1.00
C THR A 229 -4.24 -5.37 -0.32
N SER A 230 -5.06 -5.47 -1.37
CA SER A 230 -4.98 -4.59 -2.53
C SER A 230 -5.78 -3.31 -2.27
N ASP A 231 -5.46 -2.20 -2.94
CA ASP A 231 -6.19 -0.94 -2.76
C ASP A 231 -7.52 -0.88 -3.53
N ASN A 232 -7.67 -1.71 -4.55
CA ASN A 232 -8.92 -1.91 -5.32
C ASN A 232 -8.85 -3.21 -6.13
N GLY A 233 -9.96 -3.60 -6.73
CA GLY A 233 -10.02 -4.73 -7.65
C GLY A 233 -9.26 -4.48 -8.95
N ALA A 234 -9.02 -5.54 -9.71
CA ALA A 234 -8.33 -5.47 -10.98
C ALA A 234 -9.18 -4.76 -12.05
N VAL A 235 -8.51 -4.20 -13.06
CA VAL A 235 -9.16 -3.64 -14.26
C VAL A 235 -9.71 -4.78 -15.13
N ILE A 236 -10.68 -4.47 -16.00
CA ILE A 236 -10.96 -5.34 -17.14
C ILE A 236 -9.89 -5.05 -18.17
N ASP A 237 -8.99 -6.00 -18.36
CA ASP A 237 -8.02 -5.93 -19.43
C ASP A 237 -7.69 -7.34 -19.92
N GLY A 238 -8.02 -7.58 -21.19
CA GLY A 238 -7.70 -8.82 -21.88
C GLY A 238 -8.48 -10.07 -21.40
N PRO A 239 -7.94 -11.25 -21.70
CA PRO A 239 -8.64 -12.54 -21.58
C PRO A 239 -8.70 -13.10 -20.14
N LEU A 240 -8.19 -12.37 -19.13
CA LEU A 240 -8.03 -12.89 -17.78
C LEU A 240 -9.21 -12.51 -16.89
N PRO A 241 -9.80 -13.46 -16.17
CA PRO A 241 -10.74 -13.19 -15.11
C PRO A 241 -9.98 -12.75 -13.84
N LEU A 242 -9.38 -11.55 -13.88
CA LEU A 242 -8.50 -11.05 -12.80
C LEU A 242 -9.23 -10.89 -11.45
N ASN A 243 -10.55 -10.72 -11.47
CA ASN A 243 -11.40 -10.67 -10.29
C ASN A 243 -12.17 -11.99 -10.04
N GLY A 244 -11.77 -13.08 -10.69
CA GLY A 244 -12.45 -14.37 -10.60
C GLY A 244 -13.91 -14.29 -11.04
N ALA A 245 -14.82 -14.91 -10.29
CA ALA A 245 -16.27 -14.89 -10.56
C ALA A 245 -16.99 -13.63 -10.04
N GLN A 246 -16.27 -12.65 -9.50
CA GLN A 246 -16.89 -11.46 -8.93
C GLN A 246 -17.38 -10.50 -10.03
N LYS A 247 -18.60 -9.99 -9.85
CA LYS A 247 -19.14 -8.96 -10.74
C LYS A 247 -18.35 -7.66 -10.61
N GLY A 248 -18.01 -7.05 -11.75
CA GLY A 248 -17.38 -5.74 -11.81
C GLY A 248 -15.85 -5.77 -11.75
N TYR A 249 -15.28 -4.59 -11.69
CA TYR A 249 -13.85 -4.35 -11.81
C TYR A 249 -13.49 -2.98 -11.20
N LYS A 250 -12.20 -2.63 -11.20
CA LYS A 250 -11.69 -1.32 -10.76
C LYS A 250 -12.59 -0.18 -11.26
N SER A 251 -12.81 0.82 -10.43
CA SER A 251 -13.71 1.97 -10.61
C SER A 251 -15.19 1.68 -10.41
N GLN A 252 -15.56 0.45 -10.11
CA GLN A 252 -16.94 0.09 -9.81
C GLN A 252 -17.15 -0.24 -8.33
N THR A 253 -18.38 -0.07 -7.85
CA THR A 253 -18.79 -0.38 -6.48
C THR A 253 -19.17 -1.86 -6.28
N TYR A 254 -19.19 -2.65 -7.35
CA TYR A 254 -19.42 -4.08 -7.28
C TYR A 254 -18.24 -4.81 -6.59
N PRO A 255 -18.44 -6.05 -6.11
CA PRO A 255 -17.38 -6.81 -5.46
C PRO A 255 -16.07 -6.89 -6.25
N GLY A 256 -16.13 -7.02 -7.59
CA GLY A 256 -14.93 -7.02 -8.44
C GLY A 256 -14.10 -5.72 -8.39
N GLY A 257 -14.66 -4.63 -7.87
CA GLY A 257 -13.93 -3.38 -7.63
C GLY A 257 -13.46 -3.18 -6.20
N THR A 258 -14.13 -3.80 -5.22
CA THR A 258 -13.94 -3.49 -3.80
C THR A 258 -13.64 -4.70 -2.90
N HIS A 259 -14.02 -5.91 -3.28
CA HIS A 259 -13.68 -7.14 -2.56
C HIS A 259 -12.29 -7.63 -3.00
N THR A 260 -11.28 -7.37 -2.20
CA THR A 260 -9.88 -7.61 -2.53
C THR A 260 -9.30 -8.76 -1.69
N PRO A 261 -8.23 -9.42 -2.17
CA PRO A 261 -7.46 -10.33 -1.31
C PRO A 261 -7.04 -9.60 -0.04
N MET A 262 -7.38 -10.20 1.12
CA MET A 262 -7.11 -9.58 2.41
C MET A 262 -6.77 -10.64 3.44
N PHE A 263 -5.67 -10.44 4.18
CA PHE A 263 -5.28 -11.31 5.28
C PHE A 263 -4.49 -10.56 6.34
N MET A 264 -4.41 -11.16 7.51
CA MET A 264 -3.62 -10.70 8.65
C MET A 264 -2.77 -11.85 9.19
N TRP A 265 -1.52 -11.55 9.52
CA TRP A 265 -0.62 -12.51 10.10
C TRP A 265 0.11 -11.92 11.30
N TRP A 266 0.21 -12.69 12.38
CA TRP A 266 1.02 -12.37 13.56
C TRP A 266 1.37 -13.66 14.27
N LYS A 267 2.65 -14.03 14.23
CA LYS A 267 3.10 -15.31 14.74
C LYS A 267 2.78 -15.50 16.22
N GLY A 268 2.12 -16.61 16.53
CA GLY A 268 1.76 -16.98 17.92
C GLY A 268 0.70 -16.08 18.59
N LYS A 269 0.19 -15.07 17.89
CA LYS A 269 -0.85 -14.17 18.38
C LYS A 269 -2.20 -14.36 17.65
N LEU A 270 -2.15 -14.78 16.39
CA LEU A 270 -3.31 -15.10 15.59
C LEU A 270 -3.26 -16.56 15.16
N GLN A 271 -4.39 -17.25 15.22
CA GLN A 271 -4.52 -18.63 14.75
C GLN A 271 -4.84 -18.63 13.25
N PRO A 272 -4.17 -19.51 12.46
CA PRO A 272 -4.48 -19.65 11.05
C PRO A 272 -5.94 -20.07 10.82
N GLY A 273 -6.56 -19.51 9.80
CA GLY A 273 -7.92 -19.89 9.43
C GLY A 273 -8.64 -18.84 8.58
N ASN A 274 -9.89 -19.15 8.25
CA ASN A 274 -10.76 -18.22 7.55
C ASN A 274 -11.62 -17.44 8.55
N TYR A 275 -11.77 -16.14 8.33
CA TYR A 275 -12.70 -15.27 9.01
C TYR A 275 -13.74 -14.78 8.00
N ASP A 276 -14.99 -15.17 8.18
CA ASP A 276 -16.07 -14.99 7.21
C ASP A 276 -16.96 -13.77 7.45
N LYS A 277 -16.72 -13.02 8.53
CA LYS A 277 -17.48 -11.80 8.80
C LYS A 277 -17.00 -10.67 7.90
N LEU A 278 -17.91 -9.73 7.63
CA LEU A 278 -17.61 -8.53 6.88
C LEU A 278 -16.57 -7.69 7.62
N ILE A 279 -15.49 -7.36 6.94
CA ILE A 279 -14.48 -6.40 7.40
C ILE A 279 -14.19 -5.37 6.33
N SER A 280 -13.70 -4.23 6.76
CA SER A 280 -13.20 -3.16 5.88
C SER A 280 -11.70 -2.94 6.08
N ALA A 281 -11.01 -2.52 5.04
CA ALA A 281 -9.62 -2.07 5.19
C ALA A 281 -9.47 -0.86 6.14
N MET A 282 -10.54 -0.15 6.45
CA MET A 282 -10.57 0.88 7.50
C MET A 282 -10.31 0.30 8.90
N ASP A 283 -10.65 -0.98 9.11
CA ASP A 283 -10.42 -1.70 10.37
C ASP A 283 -8.92 -1.89 10.65
N PHE A 284 -8.07 -1.79 9.64
CA PHE A 284 -6.62 -1.89 9.81
C PHE A 284 -6.05 -0.79 10.71
N TYR A 285 -6.60 0.42 10.61
CA TYR A 285 -6.17 1.56 11.42
C TYR A 285 -6.31 1.28 12.93
N PRO A 286 -7.51 1.05 13.49
CA PRO A 286 -7.66 0.75 14.92
C PRO A 286 -7.05 -0.60 15.32
N THR A 287 -6.98 -1.58 14.41
CA THR A 287 -6.33 -2.87 14.68
C THR A 287 -4.82 -2.71 14.87
N ALA A 288 -4.17 -1.88 14.06
CA ALA A 288 -2.75 -1.60 14.20
C ALA A 288 -2.42 -0.87 15.50
N LEU A 289 -3.25 0.10 15.91
CA LEU A 289 -3.11 0.79 17.19
C LEU A 289 -3.30 -0.15 18.38
N ASP A 290 -4.33 -1.00 18.33
CA ASP A 290 -4.61 -2.01 19.36
C ASP A 290 -3.47 -3.02 19.48
N ALA A 291 -2.89 -3.47 18.35
CA ALA A 291 -1.72 -4.34 18.33
C ALA A 291 -0.48 -3.70 18.96
N ALA A 292 -0.36 -2.39 18.89
CA ALA A 292 0.75 -1.59 19.42
C ALA A 292 0.49 -1.05 20.84
N ASP A 293 -0.68 -1.36 21.43
CA ASP A 293 -1.13 -0.80 22.72
C ASP A 293 -1.18 0.74 22.71
N ILE A 294 -1.55 1.32 21.57
CA ILE A 294 -1.72 2.76 21.39
C ILE A 294 -3.20 3.12 21.49
N SER A 295 -3.54 3.96 22.47
CA SER A 295 -4.91 4.41 22.66
C SER A 295 -5.36 5.36 21.54
N ILE A 296 -6.57 5.15 21.03
CA ILE A 296 -7.20 6.08 20.07
C ILE A 296 -7.52 7.40 20.80
N PRO A 297 -7.06 8.56 20.28
CA PRO A 297 -7.43 9.86 20.83
C PRO A 297 -8.95 10.04 20.93
N LYS A 298 -9.45 10.62 22.03
CA LYS A 298 -10.90 10.73 22.33
C LYS A 298 -11.69 11.53 21.29
N ASP A 299 -11.06 12.47 20.66
CA ASP A 299 -11.60 13.36 19.62
C ASP A 299 -11.50 12.74 18.21
N LEU A 300 -10.68 11.71 18.01
CA LEU A 300 -10.56 11.01 16.76
C LEU A 300 -11.73 10.03 16.55
N LYS A 301 -12.54 10.31 15.53
CA LYS A 301 -13.70 9.49 15.17
C LYS A 301 -13.34 8.58 14.00
N LEU A 302 -13.16 7.30 14.28
CA LEU A 302 -12.93 6.26 13.28
C LEU A 302 -14.25 5.61 12.84
N ASP A 303 -14.29 5.13 11.60
CA ASP A 303 -15.37 4.26 11.09
C ASP A 303 -14.97 2.79 11.19
N GLY A 304 -13.67 2.48 11.19
CA GLY A 304 -13.14 1.14 11.43
C GLY A 304 -13.18 0.74 12.91
N VAL A 305 -13.08 -0.56 13.14
CA VAL A 305 -13.01 -1.18 14.48
C VAL A 305 -11.81 -2.11 14.58
N SER A 306 -11.22 -2.26 15.78
CA SER A 306 -10.15 -3.25 15.97
C SER A 306 -10.67 -4.67 15.77
N LEU A 307 -9.97 -5.45 14.97
CA LEU A 307 -10.32 -6.85 14.72
C LEU A 307 -9.72 -7.80 15.77
N LEU A 308 -8.72 -7.38 16.54
CA LEU A 308 -8.03 -8.24 17.49
C LEU A 308 -8.93 -8.88 18.54
N PRO A 309 -9.94 -8.19 19.14
CA PRO A 309 -10.83 -8.81 20.12
C PRO A 309 -11.59 -10.04 19.60
N TRP A 310 -11.90 -10.08 18.30
CA TRP A 310 -12.57 -11.24 17.68
C TRP A 310 -11.58 -12.29 17.16
N LEU A 311 -10.43 -11.87 16.68
CA LEU A 311 -9.41 -12.78 16.13
C LEU A 311 -8.62 -13.51 17.23
N GLN A 312 -8.62 -12.99 18.45
CA GLN A 312 -7.96 -13.58 19.62
C GLN A 312 -8.94 -14.23 20.61
N ASP A 313 -10.16 -14.52 20.19
CA ASP A 313 -11.23 -15.13 21.02
C ASP A 313 -11.50 -14.38 22.34
N LYS A 314 -11.37 -13.06 22.32
CA LYS A 314 -11.63 -12.19 23.48
C LYS A 314 -13.06 -11.64 23.52
N LYS A 315 -13.88 -11.94 22.50
CA LYS A 315 -15.30 -11.56 22.37
C LYS A 315 -16.10 -12.64 21.67
#